data_bc6405e9172bbb1c8c9e547920bc3407
#
_entry.id   bc6405e9172bbb1c8c9e547920bc3407
#
_cell.length_a   1.000
_cell.length_b   1.000
_cell.length_c   1.000
_cell.angle_alpha   90.00
_cell.angle_beta   90.00
_cell.angle_gamma   90.00
#
_symmetry.space_group_name_H-M   'P 1'
#
loop_
_entity.id
_entity.type
_entity.pdbx_description
1 polymer ?
#
loop_
_entity_poly.entity_id
_entity_poly.type
_entity_poly.pdbx_seq_one_letter_code
_entity_poly.pdbx_strand_id
1 'polypeptide(L)'
;LDTCSGSWALLGNVVPRDSFVVSKLRSAGAVLFGKASLSEWADMRSNNYSEGYSGRGGQCRSAYNLTVNPGGSSSGSGVGVGANVIAFALGTETDGSGE
;
A
#
# COMPACT_ATOMS: atom_id res chain seq x y z
N LEU A 1 -7.19 3.67 11.73
CA LEU A 1 -6.54 2.60 10.95
C LEU A 1 -5.05 2.55 11.29
N ASP A 2 -4.51 1.34 11.44
CA ASP A 2 -3.11 1.13 11.76
C ASP A 2 -2.20 1.56 10.61
N THR A 3 -1.03 2.08 10.96
CA THR A 3 0.08 2.33 10.05
C THR A 3 1.17 1.32 10.38
N CYS A 4 1.18 0.19 9.70
CA CYS A 4 1.91 -1.00 10.14
C CYS A 4 2.93 -1.55 9.12
N SER A 5 3.11 -0.92 7.97
CA SER A 5 4.01 -1.41 6.90
C SER A 5 3.81 -2.90 6.57
N GLY A 6 2.57 -3.39 6.67
CA GLY A 6 2.23 -4.79 6.46
C GLY A 6 2.66 -5.75 7.57
N SER A 7 3.26 -5.26 8.65
CA SER A 7 3.85 -6.08 9.70
C SER A 7 2.97 -6.17 10.95
N TRP A 8 2.93 -7.36 11.56
CA TRP A 8 2.31 -7.57 12.87
C TRP A 8 3.05 -6.84 14.01
N ALA A 9 4.33 -6.53 13.83
CA ALA A 9 5.12 -5.82 14.82
C ALA A 9 4.59 -4.42 15.12
N LEU A 10 3.86 -3.81 14.17
CA LEU A 10 3.25 -2.50 14.31
C LEU A 10 1.72 -2.56 14.43
N LEU A 11 1.17 -3.68 14.85
CA LEU A 11 -0.26 -3.81 15.10
C LEU A 11 -0.70 -2.78 16.15
N GLY A 12 -1.78 -2.06 15.85
CA GLY A 12 -2.30 -1.02 16.73
C GLY A 12 -1.56 0.31 16.64
N ASN A 13 -0.54 0.43 15.81
CA ASN A 13 0.16 1.71 15.62
C ASN A 13 -0.71 2.70 14.86
N VAL A 14 -1.32 3.61 15.58
CA VAL A 14 -2.12 4.71 15.02
C VAL A 14 -1.29 5.99 15.06
N VAL A 15 -0.95 6.50 13.88
CA VAL A 15 -0.16 7.74 13.79
C VAL A 15 -0.98 8.94 14.26
N PRO A 16 -0.34 9.93 14.93
CA PRO A 16 -1.07 11.05 15.57
C PRO A 16 -1.59 12.10 14.58
N ARG A 17 -1.10 12.08 13.33
CA ARG A 17 -1.48 13.06 12.31
C ARG A 17 -1.36 12.48 10.90
N ASP A 18 -2.06 13.11 9.96
CA ASP A 18 -1.90 12.85 8.53
C ASP A 18 -0.49 13.24 8.05
N SER A 19 0.00 12.54 7.03
CA SER A 19 1.16 13.01 6.27
C SER A 19 0.83 14.31 5.54
N PHE A 20 1.86 15.05 5.12
CA PHE A 20 1.67 16.32 4.42
C PHE A 20 0.76 16.19 3.20
N VAL A 21 0.98 15.20 2.35
CA VAL A 21 0.18 14.98 1.14
C VAL A 21 -1.27 14.63 1.50
N VAL A 22 -1.47 13.73 2.46
CA VAL A 22 -2.82 13.34 2.90
C VAL A 22 -3.57 14.52 3.49
N SER A 23 -2.90 15.38 4.29
CA SER A 23 -3.54 16.58 4.84
C SER A 23 -4.00 17.56 3.74
N LYS A 24 -3.21 17.68 2.65
CA LYS A 24 -3.59 18.52 1.49
C LYS A 24 -4.79 17.92 0.73
N LEU A 25 -4.80 16.62 0.51
CA LEU A 25 -5.93 15.94 -0.14
C LEU A 25 -7.22 16.08 0.68
N ARG A 26 -7.12 15.89 2.00
CA ARG A 26 -8.27 16.08 2.90
C ARG A 26 -8.79 17.52 2.83
N SER A 27 -7.91 18.51 2.84
CA SER A 27 -8.29 19.94 2.74
C SER A 27 -8.92 20.28 1.38
N ALA A 28 -8.56 19.54 0.33
CA ALA A 28 -9.17 19.65 -1.00
C ALA A 28 -10.52 18.92 -1.14
N GLY A 29 -10.99 18.27 -0.08
CA GLY A 29 -12.28 17.57 -0.08
C GLY A 29 -12.22 16.10 -0.46
N ALA A 30 -11.03 15.49 -0.57
CA ALA A 30 -10.91 14.07 -0.84
C ALA A 30 -11.45 13.23 0.32
N VAL A 31 -12.18 12.18 -0.01
CA VAL A 31 -12.66 11.19 0.96
C VAL A 31 -11.59 10.11 1.13
N LEU A 32 -11.08 9.99 2.36
CA LEU A 32 -10.09 8.97 2.69
C LEU A 32 -10.78 7.63 2.94
N PHE A 33 -10.70 6.74 1.99
CA PHE A 33 -11.36 5.44 2.03
C PHE A 33 -10.68 4.45 2.99
N GLY A 34 -9.35 4.43 3.00
CA GLY A 34 -8.60 3.48 3.83
C GLY A 34 -7.11 3.53 3.59
N LYS A 35 -6.43 2.48 4.03
CA LYS A 35 -5.00 2.25 3.78
C LYS A 35 -4.84 1.02 2.90
N ALA A 36 -4.07 1.17 1.84
CA ALA A 36 -3.75 0.08 0.94
C ALA A 36 -2.73 -0.87 1.58
N SER A 37 -2.79 -2.13 1.16
CA SER A 37 -1.75 -3.11 1.44
C SER A 37 -0.48 -2.78 0.64
N LEU A 38 0.66 -3.27 1.10
CA LEU A 38 1.96 -3.10 0.45
C LEU A 38 2.82 -4.35 0.69
N SER A 39 3.91 -4.47 -0.05
CA SER A 39 4.95 -5.43 0.30
C SER A 39 5.52 -5.09 1.68
N GLU A 40 5.65 -6.08 2.56
CA GLU A 40 6.03 -5.84 3.97
C GLU A 40 7.35 -5.07 4.07
N TRP A 41 7.36 -3.98 4.84
CA TRP A 41 8.49 -3.08 5.01
C TRP A 41 9.04 -2.52 3.69
N ALA A 42 8.18 -2.32 2.68
CA ALA A 42 8.58 -1.83 1.36
C ALA A 42 9.74 -2.64 0.73
N ASP A 43 9.72 -3.95 0.96
CA ASP A 43 10.71 -4.93 0.45
C ASP A 43 12.13 -4.81 1.03
N MET A 44 12.37 -3.93 2.01
CA MET A 44 13.71 -3.70 2.56
C MET A 44 14.32 -4.88 3.31
N ARG A 45 13.55 -5.92 3.63
CA ARG A 45 13.98 -7.02 4.50
C ARG A 45 14.76 -8.12 3.81
N SER A 46 14.63 -8.27 2.51
CA SER A 46 15.23 -9.39 1.79
C SER A 46 15.32 -9.09 0.29
N ASN A 47 16.33 -9.66 -0.37
CA ASN A 47 16.41 -9.69 -1.82
C ASN A 47 15.62 -10.87 -2.42
N ASN A 48 15.03 -11.71 -1.60
CA ASN A 48 14.20 -12.84 -2.00
C ASN A 48 12.83 -12.72 -1.33
N TYR A 49 11.99 -11.89 -1.90
CA TYR A 49 10.64 -11.60 -1.41
C TYR A 49 9.61 -11.82 -2.52
N SER A 50 8.35 -11.88 -2.15
CA SER A 50 7.23 -11.86 -3.08
C SER A 50 6.58 -10.47 -3.04
N GLU A 51 6.66 -9.74 -4.13
CA GLU A 51 6.04 -8.43 -4.22
C GLU A 51 4.53 -8.50 -3.94
N GLY A 52 4.04 -7.51 -3.21
CA GLY A 52 2.66 -7.47 -2.76
C GLY A 52 2.35 -8.37 -1.58
N TYR A 53 3.32 -9.10 -1.02
CA TYR A 53 3.11 -9.91 0.17
C TYR A 53 3.41 -9.14 1.44
N SER A 54 2.56 -9.32 2.43
CA SER A 54 2.83 -8.89 3.79
C SER A 54 2.27 -9.90 4.79
N GLY A 55 2.91 -10.03 5.92
CA GLY A 55 2.46 -10.93 6.97
C GLY A 55 1.03 -10.64 7.44
N ARG A 56 0.65 -9.37 7.42
CA ARG A 56 -0.69 -8.93 7.85
C ARG A 56 -1.75 -9.00 6.76
N GLY A 57 -1.40 -8.63 5.55
CA GLY A 57 -2.35 -8.52 4.42
C GLY A 57 -2.40 -9.76 3.52
N GLY A 58 -1.43 -10.66 3.65
CA GLY A 58 -1.27 -11.78 2.72
C GLY A 58 -0.74 -11.32 1.37
N GLN A 59 -0.98 -12.12 0.34
CA GLN A 59 -0.53 -11.86 -1.02
C GLN A 59 -1.54 -11.03 -1.80
N CYS A 60 -1.16 -9.81 -2.14
CA CYS A 60 -1.85 -8.98 -3.13
C CYS A 60 -1.70 -9.61 -4.52
N ARG A 61 -2.73 -9.54 -5.34
CA ARG A 61 -2.75 -10.09 -6.70
C ARG A 61 -3.09 -9.00 -7.70
N SER A 62 -2.56 -9.12 -8.92
CA SER A 62 -2.91 -8.20 -10.00
C SER A 62 -4.41 -8.21 -10.27
N ALA A 63 -5.00 -7.02 -10.48
CA ALA A 63 -6.42 -6.88 -10.80
C ALA A 63 -6.79 -7.48 -12.18
N TYR A 64 -5.81 -7.61 -13.07
CA TYR A 64 -6.02 -8.07 -14.44
C TYR A 64 -5.75 -9.56 -14.62
N ASN A 65 -4.81 -10.10 -13.85
CA ASN A 65 -4.45 -11.52 -13.91
C ASN A 65 -3.96 -11.98 -12.54
N LEU A 66 -4.74 -12.78 -11.86
CA LEU A 66 -4.47 -13.26 -10.51
C LEU A 66 -3.21 -14.15 -10.39
N THR A 67 -2.65 -14.59 -11.51
CA THR A 67 -1.46 -15.46 -11.52
C THR A 67 -0.15 -14.68 -11.65
N VAL A 68 -0.20 -13.39 -12.00
CA VAL A 68 1.00 -12.57 -12.17
C VAL A 68 1.30 -11.74 -10.94
N ASN A 69 2.57 -11.36 -10.82
CA ASN A 69 3.07 -10.44 -9.81
C ASN A 69 2.34 -9.08 -9.91
N PRO A 70 1.83 -8.54 -8.80
CA PRO A 70 1.13 -7.24 -8.82
C PRO A 70 2.05 -6.03 -8.94
N GLY A 71 3.38 -6.25 -8.90
CA GLY A 71 4.35 -5.17 -8.67
C GLY A 71 4.35 -4.72 -7.22
N GLY A 72 5.27 -3.85 -6.88
CA GLY A 72 5.41 -3.33 -5.51
C GLY A 72 6.51 -2.28 -5.40
N SER A 73 6.63 -1.78 -4.22
CA SER A 73 6.00 -2.19 -2.93
C SER A 73 4.60 -1.61 -2.71
N SER A 74 4.13 -0.62 -3.48
CA SER A 74 2.79 0.01 -3.36
C SER A 74 1.67 -0.80 -4.01
N SER A 75 1.71 -2.11 -3.91
CA SER A 75 0.86 -3.08 -4.61
C SER A 75 -0.63 -2.84 -4.43
N GLY A 76 -1.07 -2.64 -3.19
CA GLY A 76 -2.49 -2.43 -2.90
C GLY A 76 -3.03 -1.11 -3.46
N SER A 77 -2.18 -0.08 -3.56
CA SER A 77 -2.55 1.18 -4.19
C SER A 77 -2.80 1.00 -5.68
N GLY A 78 -1.88 0.34 -6.39
CA GLY A 78 -2.03 0.05 -7.83
C GLY A 78 -3.22 -0.87 -8.10
N VAL A 79 -3.36 -1.95 -7.35
CA VAL A 79 -4.47 -2.91 -7.51
C VAL A 79 -5.83 -2.27 -7.19
N GLY A 80 -5.92 -1.44 -6.16
CA GLY A 80 -7.17 -0.77 -5.79
C GLY A 80 -7.71 0.14 -6.89
N VAL A 81 -6.82 0.88 -7.56
CA VAL A 81 -7.18 1.70 -8.73
C VAL A 81 -7.43 0.83 -9.96
N GLY A 82 -6.56 -0.13 -10.25
CA GLY A 82 -6.70 -1.03 -11.40
C GLY A 82 -7.98 -1.88 -11.38
N ALA A 83 -8.47 -2.20 -10.18
CA ALA A 83 -9.73 -2.92 -9.99
C ALA A 83 -10.97 -1.99 -9.95
N ASN A 84 -10.82 -0.69 -10.19
CA ASN A 84 -11.90 0.31 -10.07
C ASN A 84 -12.58 0.37 -8.68
N VAL A 85 -11.88 0.00 -7.62
CA VAL A 85 -12.40 0.10 -6.25
C VAL A 85 -12.37 1.54 -5.77
N ILE A 86 -11.34 2.29 -6.16
CA ILE A 86 -11.10 3.69 -5.79
C ILE A 86 -10.64 4.48 -7.01
N ALA A 87 -10.91 5.79 -7.02
CA ALA A 87 -10.58 6.66 -8.15
C ALA A 87 -9.07 6.93 -8.27
N PHE A 88 -8.37 7.04 -7.14
CA PHE A 88 -6.92 7.24 -7.08
C PHE A 88 -6.38 6.74 -5.73
N ALA A 89 -5.10 6.47 -5.69
CA ALA A 89 -4.41 6.07 -4.47
C ALA A 89 -3.02 6.73 -4.40
N LEU A 90 -2.44 6.80 -3.20
CA LEU A 90 -1.06 7.20 -3.03
C LEU A 90 -0.16 5.96 -3.04
N GLY A 91 0.88 6.01 -3.81
CA GLY A 91 2.04 5.15 -3.73
C GLY A 91 3.24 5.94 -3.22
N THR A 92 4.26 5.24 -2.76
CA THR A 92 5.54 5.83 -2.35
C THR A 92 6.67 5.08 -3.03
N GLU A 93 7.70 5.79 -3.39
CA GLU A 93 8.83 5.23 -4.08
C GLU A 93 10.14 5.80 -3.54
N THR A 94 11.08 4.88 -3.30
CA THR A 94 12.49 5.21 -3.07
C THR A 94 13.32 4.68 -4.24
N ASP A 95 13.04 3.45 -4.64
CA ASP A 95 13.66 2.77 -5.79
C ASP A 95 12.67 1.73 -6.37
N GLY A 96 11.85 2.12 -7.34
CA GLY A 96 10.96 1.24 -8.09
C GLY A 96 9.62 0.88 -7.42
N SER A 97 9.29 1.45 -6.29
CA SER A 97 8.08 1.06 -5.52
C SER A 97 6.78 1.76 -5.94
N GLY A 98 6.87 2.71 -6.86
CA GLY A 98 5.73 3.50 -7.35
C GLY A 98 5.32 3.20 -8.79
N GLU A 99 6.01 2.33 -9.47
CA GLU A 99 5.75 1.93 -10.87
C GLU A 99 4.52 1.04 -11.02
#